data_d09e847fd20b0afbd615316e4ef1dcef
#
_entry.id   d09e847fd20b0afbd615316e4ef1dcef
#
_cell.length_a   1.000
_cell.length_b   1.000
_cell.length_c   1.000
_cell.angle_alpha   90.00
_cell.angle_beta   90.00
_cell.angle_gamma   90.00
#
_symmetry.space_group_name_H-M   'P 1'
#
loop_
_entity.id
_entity.type
_entity.pdbx_description
1 polymer ?
#
loop_
_entity_poly.entity_id
_entity_poly.type
_entity_poly.pdbx_seq_one_letter_code
_entity_poly.pdbx_strand_id
1 'polypeptide(L)'
;MKFIETLKNVWKITELKDRIMLTLGLLLVYRFGAQVVLPGIDASQLGSLASNTDSGILGLLNAFTGGAFAKASVFALGIMPYISASIVVQLMGIAIPYLQKLQKEGASGQKKITQITRWLTIGICLVQAPAYLASLPALMGGTQAFMLGQSGVFYFSSVIILVTGCIFAMWLGEKITDKGVGNGISLLIMVGIIATMPLSFAQEFDSAVSQSQGGLIKILIEIVIWFAIILASVMLVMAVRRIAVQYARRTASGSYEKNIMGSRQYIPLKLNASGVMPIIFAQAIMFVPGLIGGLDILKDSTVGQWLVANFGGNSMFGLWYNIVFGLLIIVFTYFYTAITVPTNKMADDLKRSGGFIPGIRPGTETSEYLDKIMSQITLPGSVFLALIAVFPAIIVQIMDIQMGWALFFGGTSLLIMVGVAIDTMQQINSYLLNKHYDGLMKTGKNRKLA
;
A
#
# COMPACT_ATOMS: atom_id res chain seq x y z
N MET A 1 -20.54 -3.25 -21.98
CA MET A 1 -19.84 -3.28 -23.28
C MET A 1 -18.46 -2.62 -23.25
N LYS A 2 -18.28 -1.42 -22.67
CA LYS A 2 -16.96 -0.72 -22.64
C LYS A 2 -15.81 -1.54 -22.02
N PHE A 3 -16.05 -2.32 -20.97
CA PHE A 3 -14.99 -3.08 -20.29
C PHE A 3 -14.40 -4.20 -21.17
N ILE A 4 -15.27 -4.94 -21.88
CA ILE A 4 -14.84 -6.02 -22.79
C ILE A 4 -14.08 -5.45 -24.00
N GLU A 5 -14.53 -4.29 -24.53
CA GLU A 5 -13.81 -3.59 -25.59
C GLU A 5 -12.44 -3.08 -25.14
N THR A 6 -12.34 -2.55 -23.90
CA THR A 6 -11.07 -2.13 -23.33
C THR A 6 -10.12 -3.31 -23.18
N LEU A 7 -10.57 -4.45 -22.67
CA LEU A 7 -9.78 -5.69 -22.58
C LEU A 7 -9.31 -6.14 -23.97
N LYS A 8 -10.20 -6.16 -24.98
CA LYS A 8 -9.84 -6.53 -26.34
C LYS A 8 -8.80 -5.59 -26.95
N ASN A 9 -8.87 -4.30 -26.64
CA ASN A 9 -7.90 -3.30 -27.10
C ASN A 9 -6.56 -3.43 -26.41
N VAL A 10 -6.53 -3.77 -25.10
CA VAL A 10 -5.31 -4.10 -24.35
C VAL A 10 -4.55 -5.26 -24.99
N TRP A 11 -5.26 -6.35 -25.37
CA TRP A 11 -4.66 -7.53 -26.01
C TRP A 11 -4.17 -7.28 -27.45
N LYS A 12 -4.66 -6.25 -28.13
CA LYS A 12 -4.17 -5.88 -29.48
C LYS A 12 -2.82 -5.16 -29.45
N ILE A 13 -2.42 -4.58 -28.32
CA ILE A 13 -1.16 -3.87 -28.16
C ILE A 13 -0.11 -4.85 -27.63
N THR A 14 0.79 -5.31 -28.50
CA THR A 14 1.81 -6.32 -28.15
C THR A 14 2.67 -5.91 -26.96
N GLU A 15 3.15 -4.67 -26.93
CA GLU A 15 3.97 -4.14 -25.82
C GLU A 15 3.26 -4.18 -24.47
N LEU A 16 1.97 -3.80 -24.42
CA LEU A 16 1.18 -3.82 -23.19
C LEU A 16 0.85 -5.25 -22.76
N LYS A 17 0.56 -6.12 -23.73
CA LYS A 17 0.36 -7.55 -23.49
C LYS A 17 1.60 -8.18 -22.84
N ASP A 18 2.79 -7.92 -23.39
CA ASP A 18 4.05 -8.48 -22.89
C ASP A 18 4.34 -8.00 -21.47
N ARG A 19 4.10 -6.71 -21.17
CA ARG A 19 4.22 -6.15 -19.80
C ARG A 19 3.24 -6.81 -18.82
N ILE A 20 1.98 -7.02 -19.20
CA ILE A 20 0.98 -7.67 -18.35
C ILE A 20 1.35 -9.14 -18.13
N MET A 21 1.75 -9.87 -19.17
CA MET A 21 2.18 -11.26 -19.06
C MET A 21 3.40 -11.42 -18.16
N LEU A 22 4.39 -10.52 -18.27
CA LEU A 22 5.54 -10.49 -17.38
C LEU A 22 5.13 -10.23 -15.93
N THR A 23 4.23 -9.26 -15.70
CA THR A 23 3.72 -8.97 -14.35
C THR A 23 3.04 -10.18 -13.74
N LEU A 24 2.12 -10.82 -14.48
CA LEU A 24 1.42 -12.03 -14.01
C LEU A 24 2.38 -13.19 -13.75
N GLY A 25 3.38 -13.40 -14.61
CA GLY A 25 4.40 -14.43 -14.44
C GLY A 25 5.22 -14.22 -13.16
N LEU A 26 5.68 -12.98 -12.89
CA LEU A 26 6.45 -12.67 -11.68
C LEU A 26 5.58 -12.76 -10.41
N LEU A 27 4.30 -12.38 -10.47
CA LEU A 27 3.36 -12.56 -9.37
C LEU A 27 3.11 -14.05 -9.06
N LEU A 28 3.05 -14.90 -10.09
CA LEU A 28 2.93 -16.34 -9.92
C LEU A 28 4.17 -16.94 -9.26
N VAL A 29 5.38 -16.52 -9.65
CA VAL A 29 6.63 -16.93 -9.00
C VAL A 29 6.63 -16.55 -7.52
N TYR A 30 6.23 -15.32 -7.19
CA TYR A 30 6.10 -14.88 -5.80
C TYR A 30 5.11 -15.75 -5.02
N ARG A 31 3.97 -16.04 -5.63
CA ARG A 31 2.92 -16.85 -4.98
C ARG A 31 3.35 -18.29 -4.75
N PHE A 32 4.07 -18.87 -5.71
CA PHE A 32 4.67 -20.19 -5.56
C PHE A 32 5.68 -20.24 -4.40
N GLY A 33 6.60 -19.30 -4.34
CA GLY A 33 7.60 -19.21 -3.25
C GLY A 33 6.98 -19.00 -1.87
N ALA A 34 5.83 -18.35 -1.77
CA ALA A 34 5.08 -18.18 -0.51
C ALA A 34 4.51 -19.52 0.03
N GLN A 35 4.46 -20.58 -0.78
CA GLN A 35 4.01 -21.92 -0.36
C GLN A 35 5.18 -22.84 0.04
N VAL A 36 6.43 -22.46 -0.26
CA VAL A 36 7.62 -23.27 0.04
C VAL A 36 8.00 -23.07 1.50
N VAL A 37 7.82 -24.09 2.31
CA VAL A 37 8.16 -24.10 3.74
C VAL A 37 9.69 -24.09 3.93
N LEU A 38 10.17 -23.46 5.01
CA LEU A 38 11.58 -23.47 5.38
C LEU A 38 12.09 -24.91 5.60
N PRO A 39 13.26 -25.25 5.05
CA PRO A 39 13.86 -26.57 5.26
C PRO A 39 14.07 -26.82 6.75
N GLY A 40 13.65 -28.01 7.23
CA GLY A 40 13.78 -28.41 8.62
C GLY A 40 12.54 -28.11 9.50
N ILE A 41 11.47 -27.56 8.95
CA ILE A 41 10.18 -27.39 9.62
C ILE A 41 9.18 -28.41 9.05
N ASP A 42 8.47 -29.09 9.92
CA ASP A 42 7.42 -30.05 9.53
C ASP A 42 6.14 -29.31 9.13
N ALA A 43 5.76 -29.45 7.86
CA ALA A 43 4.57 -28.83 7.31
C ALA A 43 3.26 -29.33 7.94
N SER A 44 3.23 -30.54 8.52
CA SER A 44 2.05 -31.11 9.19
C SER A 44 1.69 -30.39 10.49
N GLN A 45 2.66 -29.78 11.14
CA GLN A 45 2.51 -29.07 12.43
C GLN A 45 2.13 -27.58 12.26
N LEU A 46 2.03 -27.08 11.02
CA LEU A 46 1.74 -25.67 10.74
C LEU A 46 0.27 -25.25 11.04
N GLY A 47 -0.62 -26.22 11.27
CA GLY A 47 -2.01 -25.94 11.62
C GLY A 47 -2.16 -25.08 12.89
N SER A 48 -1.36 -25.37 13.93
CA SER A 48 -1.33 -24.61 15.18
C SER A 48 -0.76 -23.19 14.98
N LEU A 49 0.22 -23.04 14.08
CA LEU A 49 0.78 -21.75 13.73
C LEU A 49 -0.26 -20.87 13.02
N ALA A 50 -1.02 -21.43 12.09
CA ALA A 50 -2.08 -20.71 11.40
C ALA A 50 -3.14 -20.19 12.36
N SER A 51 -3.67 -21.04 13.27
CA SER A 51 -4.69 -20.63 14.24
C SER A 51 -4.19 -19.56 15.22
N ASN A 52 -2.93 -19.60 15.64
CA ASN A 52 -2.34 -18.61 16.53
C ASN A 52 -1.96 -17.30 15.84
N THR A 53 -1.78 -17.31 14.52
CA THR A 53 -1.44 -16.10 13.72
C THR A 53 -2.67 -15.42 13.13
N ASP A 54 -3.86 -16.02 13.15
CA ASP A 54 -5.06 -15.42 12.57
C ASP A 54 -5.62 -14.26 13.39
N SER A 55 -5.13 -14.02 14.62
CA SER A 55 -5.59 -12.97 15.51
C SER A 55 -4.59 -11.81 15.63
N GLY A 56 -5.13 -10.59 15.77
CA GLY A 56 -4.36 -9.39 16.10
C GLY A 56 -3.35 -8.95 15.03
N ILE A 57 -2.22 -8.46 15.48
CA ILE A 57 -1.15 -7.90 14.64
C ILE A 57 -0.48 -8.97 13.77
N LEU A 58 -0.35 -10.20 14.28
CA LEU A 58 0.21 -11.32 13.52
C LEU A 58 -0.68 -11.71 12.35
N GLY A 59 -2.02 -11.64 12.51
CA GLY A 59 -2.97 -11.86 11.42
C GLY A 59 -2.79 -10.84 10.30
N LEU A 60 -2.48 -9.62 10.64
CA LEU A 60 -2.23 -8.55 9.67
C LEU A 60 -0.91 -8.78 8.90
N LEU A 61 0.17 -9.16 9.62
CA LEU A 61 1.43 -9.57 8.99
C LEU A 61 1.22 -10.77 8.06
N ASN A 62 0.44 -11.74 8.51
CA ASN A 62 0.08 -12.92 7.72
C ASN A 62 -0.71 -12.55 6.45
N ALA A 63 -1.66 -11.62 6.55
CA ALA A 63 -2.41 -11.11 5.41
C ALA A 63 -1.50 -10.40 4.39
N PHE A 64 -0.56 -9.55 4.82
CA PHE A 64 0.38 -8.85 3.94
C PHE A 64 1.37 -9.78 3.24
N THR A 65 1.80 -10.84 3.91
CA THR A 65 2.67 -11.87 3.33
C THR A 65 1.91 -12.90 2.52
N GLY A 66 0.56 -12.81 2.49
CA GLY A 66 -0.31 -13.74 1.76
C GLY A 66 -0.31 -15.15 2.32
N GLY A 67 -0.26 -15.28 3.65
CA GLY A 67 -0.21 -16.55 4.34
C GLY A 67 1.18 -17.15 4.49
N ALA A 68 2.23 -16.49 3.96
CA ALA A 68 3.59 -16.97 4.00
C ALA A 68 4.17 -16.98 5.44
N PHE A 69 3.76 -16.04 6.27
CA PHE A 69 4.16 -15.95 7.67
C PHE A 69 3.65 -17.15 8.48
N ALA A 70 2.36 -17.48 8.39
CA ALA A 70 1.74 -18.60 9.07
C ALA A 70 2.19 -19.98 8.54
N LYS A 71 2.77 -20.03 7.34
CA LYS A 71 3.30 -21.25 6.74
C LYS A 71 4.79 -21.42 6.96
N ALA A 72 5.44 -20.57 7.75
CA ALA A 72 6.87 -20.54 7.94
C ALA A 72 7.65 -20.72 6.60
N SER A 73 7.23 -19.96 5.58
CA SER A 73 7.77 -20.11 4.22
C SER A 73 9.08 -19.35 4.04
N VAL A 74 9.75 -19.61 2.92
CA VAL A 74 10.94 -18.84 2.48
C VAL A 74 10.65 -17.34 2.40
N PHE A 75 9.39 -16.96 2.11
CA PHE A 75 8.94 -15.57 2.08
C PHE A 75 8.17 -15.13 3.34
N ALA A 76 8.43 -15.76 4.48
CA ALA A 76 7.72 -15.45 5.72
C ALA A 76 7.84 -13.97 6.14
N LEU A 77 9.00 -13.33 5.94
CA LEU A 77 9.19 -11.89 6.15
C LEU A 77 8.56 -11.02 5.05
N GLY A 78 8.30 -11.60 3.87
CA GLY A 78 7.69 -10.92 2.73
C GLY A 78 8.44 -9.66 2.30
N ILE A 79 7.69 -8.60 2.03
CA ILE A 79 8.19 -7.28 1.61
C ILE A 79 8.24 -6.30 2.80
N MET A 80 7.78 -6.70 3.99
CA MET A 80 7.68 -5.81 5.16
C MET A 80 9.00 -5.12 5.52
N PRO A 81 10.17 -5.80 5.55
CA PRO A 81 11.45 -5.16 5.82
C PRO A 81 11.79 -4.04 4.82
N TYR A 82 11.45 -4.24 3.53
CA TYR A 82 11.65 -3.21 2.51
C TYR A 82 10.72 -2.01 2.70
N ILE A 83 9.46 -2.23 3.07
CA ILE A 83 8.53 -1.14 3.37
C ILE A 83 9.06 -0.31 4.55
N SER A 84 9.48 -0.98 5.63
CA SER A 84 10.07 -0.31 6.80
C SER A 84 11.32 0.49 6.43
N ALA A 85 12.22 -0.09 5.63
CA ALA A 85 13.42 0.60 5.14
C ALA A 85 13.07 1.83 4.27
N SER A 86 12.10 1.68 3.36
CA SER A 86 11.65 2.78 2.50
C SER A 86 11.05 3.93 3.31
N ILE A 87 10.26 3.60 4.34
CA ILE A 87 9.69 4.56 5.29
C ILE A 87 10.80 5.34 6.00
N VAL A 88 11.76 4.61 6.59
CA VAL A 88 12.89 5.23 7.30
C VAL A 88 13.68 6.16 6.38
N VAL A 89 14.01 5.73 5.17
CA VAL A 89 14.76 6.54 4.21
C VAL A 89 13.97 7.78 3.77
N GLN A 90 12.66 7.69 3.59
CA GLN A 90 11.81 8.84 3.28
C GLN A 90 11.77 9.85 4.43
N LEU A 91 11.64 9.40 5.68
CA LEU A 91 11.68 10.27 6.86
C LEU A 91 13.07 10.90 7.05
N MET A 92 14.14 10.12 6.91
CA MET A 92 15.50 10.62 6.94
C MET A 92 15.78 11.62 5.81
N GLY A 93 15.10 11.48 4.66
CA GLY A 93 15.16 12.42 3.54
C GLY A 93 14.69 13.83 3.89
N ILE A 94 13.93 14.01 4.98
CA ILE A 94 13.52 15.33 5.48
C ILE A 94 14.53 15.87 6.49
N ALA A 95 15.07 14.98 7.33
CA ALA A 95 15.96 15.36 8.43
C ALA A 95 17.42 15.55 7.98
N ILE A 96 17.89 14.74 7.01
CA ILE A 96 19.30 14.70 6.60
C ILE A 96 19.51 15.52 5.32
N PRO A 97 20.32 16.62 5.38
CA PRO A 97 20.58 17.47 4.20
C PRO A 97 21.19 16.74 2.99
N TYR A 98 21.97 15.68 3.23
CA TYR A 98 22.53 14.83 2.17
C TYR A 98 21.44 14.13 1.35
N LEU A 99 20.45 13.53 2.02
CA LEU A 99 19.33 12.86 1.35
C LEU A 99 18.41 13.85 0.64
N GLN A 100 18.23 15.06 1.21
CA GLN A 100 17.50 16.14 0.54
C GLN A 100 18.14 16.56 -0.78
N LYS A 101 19.49 16.65 -0.81
CA LYS A 101 20.23 16.92 -2.06
C LYS A 101 19.99 15.82 -3.09
N LEU A 102 20.08 14.55 -2.67
CA LEU A 102 19.84 13.42 -3.58
C LEU A 102 18.41 13.43 -4.15
N GLN A 103 17.40 13.81 -3.37
CA GLN A 103 16.02 13.95 -3.85
C GLN A 103 15.88 15.05 -4.92
N LYS A 104 16.70 16.09 -4.85
CA LYS A 104 16.73 17.19 -5.82
C LYS A 104 17.53 16.88 -7.09
N GLU A 105 18.46 15.93 -7.04
CA GLU A 105 19.30 15.51 -8.19
C GLU A 105 18.53 14.73 -9.28
N GLY A 106 17.24 14.45 -9.10
CA GLY A 106 16.41 13.76 -10.09
C GLY A 106 16.73 12.26 -10.22
N ALA A 107 16.80 11.74 -11.44
CA ALA A 107 16.92 10.30 -11.71
C ALA A 107 18.22 9.66 -11.14
N SER A 108 19.33 10.39 -11.09
CA SER A 108 20.59 9.90 -10.53
C SER A 108 20.52 9.79 -9.01
N GLY A 109 19.96 10.80 -8.35
CA GLY A 109 19.75 10.80 -6.90
C GLY A 109 18.77 9.72 -6.47
N GLN A 110 17.70 9.51 -7.25
CA GLN A 110 16.71 8.45 -6.98
C GLN A 110 17.35 7.05 -7.00
N LYS A 111 18.26 6.77 -7.93
CA LYS A 111 19.00 5.50 -7.95
C LYS A 111 19.82 5.28 -6.68
N LYS A 112 20.49 6.33 -6.18
CA LYS A 112 21.26 6.25 -4.92
C LYS A 112 20.33 6.03 -3.72
N ILE A 113 19.20 6.72 -3.66
CA ILE A 113 18.18 6.53 -2.60
C ILE A 113 17.69 5.08 -2.60
N THR A 114 17.36 4.53 -3.76
CA THR A 114 16.95 3.11 -3.87
C THR A 114 18.06 2.17 -3.40
N GLN A 115 19.32 2.47 -3.69
CA GLN A 115 20.44 1.68 -3.22
C GLN A 115 20.59 1.71 -1.69
N ILE A 116 20.44 2.89 -1.07
CA ILE A 116 20.44 3.04 0.39
C ILE A 116 19.28 2.24 1.01
N THR A 117 18.10 2.32 0.41
CA THR A 117 16.93 1.54 0.86
C THR A 117 17.19 0.03 0.81
N ARG A 118 17.84 -0.49 -0.24
CA ARG A 118 18.21 -1.90 -0.35
C ARG A 118 19.17 -2.34 0.76
N TRP A 119 20.21 -1.56 1.02
CA TRP A 119 21.16 -1.86 2.12
C TRP A 119 20.48 -1.85 3.49
N LEU A 120 19.61 -0.86 3.72
CA LEU A 120 18.85 -0.79 4.96
C LEU A 120 17.88 -1.97 5.10
N THR A 121 17.27 -2.39 4.00
CA THR A 121 16.41 -3.59 3.98
C THR A 121 17.17 -4.83 4.42
N ILE A 122 18.39 -5.04 3.92
CA ILE A 122 19.23 -6.17 4.32
C ILE A 122 19.52 -6.11 5.82
N GLY A 123 19.87 -4.92 6.34
CA GLY A 123 20.13 -4.72 7.77
C GLY A 123 18.89 -5.04 8.64
N ILE A 124 17.72 -4.58 8.23
CA ILE A 124 16.46 -4.87 8.93
C ILE A 124 16.14 -6.37 8.86
N CYS A 125 16.30 -7.02 7.70
CA CYS A 125 16.09 -8.45 7.55
C CYS A 125 16.98 -9.27 8.46
N LEU A 126 18.26 -8.91 8.61
CA LEU A 126 19.22 -9.60 9.49
C LEU A 126 18.82 -9.53 10.97
N VAL A 127 18.10 -8.50 11.37
CA VAL A 127 17.56 -8.37 12.74
C VAL A 127 16.22 -9.10 12.89
N GLN A 128 15.34 -9.00 11.88
CA GLN A 128 14.00 -9.58 11.95
C GLN A 128 13.99 -11.10 11.75
N ALA A 129 14.90 -11.67 10.92
CA ALA A 129 14.92 -13.10 10.66
C ALA A 129 15.23 -13.94 11.92
N PRO A 130 16.24 -13.61 12.74
CA PRO A 130 16.45 -14.31 14.01
C PRO A 130 15.29 -14.13 14.99
N ALA A 131 14.70 -12.92 15.06
CA ALA A 131 13.56 -12.65 15.93
C ALA A 131 12.34 -13.50 15.55
N TYR A 132 12.07 -13.61 14.24
CA TYR A 132 11.02 -14.49 13.73
C TYR A 132 11.25 -15.96 14.09
N LEU A 133 12.46 -16.48 13.84
CA LEU A 133 12.82 -17.86 14.18
C LEU A 133 12.72 -18.14 15.68
N ALA A 134 13.10 -17.18 16.53
CA ALA A 134 12.98 -17.30 17.98
C ALA A 134 11.52 -17.31 18.46
N SER A 135 10.61 -16.67 17.73
CA SER A 135 9.17 -16.64 18.05
C SER A 135 8.41 -17.87 17.57
N LEU A 136 8.93 -18.61 16.58
CA LEU A 136 8.25 -19.78 16.00
C LEU A 136 7.91 -20.88 17.04
N PRO A 137 8.79 -21.29 17.96
CA PRO A 137 8.46 -22.33 18.95
C PRO A 137 7.29 -21.94 19.84
N ALA A 138 7.22 -20.69 20.26
CA ALA A 138 6.11 -20.17 21.07
C ALA A 138 4.79 -20.14 20.29
N LEU A 139 4.83 -19.80 19.00
CA LEU A 139 3.67 -19.74 18.11
C LEU A 139 3.18 -21.14 17.69
N MET A 140 4.07 -22.13 17.60
CA MET A 140 3.75 -23.51 17.21
C MET A 140 3.34 -24.40 18.41
N GLY A 141 3.33 -23.87 19.63
CA GLY A 141 2.99 -24.62 20.83
C GLY A 141 4.05 -25.65 21.26
N GLY A 142 5.27 -25.50 20.79
CA GLY A 142 6.42 -26.35 21.20
C GLY A 142 7.50 -26.52 20.14
N THR A 143 8.55 -27.24 20.50
CA THR A 143 9.72 -27.47 19.65
C THR A 143 9.61 -28.71 18.75
N GLN A 144 8.49 -29.43 18.84
CA GLN A 144 8.28 -30.71 18.11
C GLN A 144 8.20 -30.53 16.58
N ALA A 145 7.91 -29.33 16.10
CA ALA A 145 7.83 -29.04 14.66
C ALA A 145 9.19 -28.88 13.97
N PHE A 146 10.30 -28.90 14.73
CA PHE A 146 11.65 -28.77 14.18
C PHE A 146 12.27 -30.15 13.95
N MET A 147 12.26 -30.63 12.71
CA MET A 147 12.83 -31.94 12.34
C MET A 147 14.34 -32.10 12.64
N LEU A 148 15.09 -31.00 12.51
CA LEU A 148 16.54 -30.93 12.74
C LEU A 148 16.91 -30.52 14.17
N GLY A 149 15.93 -30.41 15.07
CA GLY A 149 16.12 -29.78 16.37
C GLY A 149 16.52 -28.30 16.25
N GLN A 150 16.66 -27.62 17.38
CA GLN A 150 17.12 -26.22 17.41
C GLN A 150 18.68 -26.16 17.33
N SER A 151 19.26 -26.74 16.27
CA SER A 151 20.72 -26.69 16.10
C SER A 151 21.15 -25.32 15.55
N GLY A 152 22.38 -24.90 15.91
CA GLY A 152 22.94 -23.63 15.39
C GLY A 152 23.02 -23.59 13.86
N VAL A 153 23.19 -24.76 13.22
CA VAL A 153 23.18 -24.88 11.75
C VAL A 153 21.82 -24.59 11.17
N PHE A 154 20.73 -25.05 11.80
CA PHE A 154 19.37 -24.75 11.38
C PHE A 154 19.09 -23.24 11.47
N TYR A 155 19.44 -22.60 12.59
CA TYR A 155 19.23 -21.15 12.75
C TYR A 155 19.99 -20.34 11.69
N PHE A 156 21.28 -20.67 11.50
CA PHE A 156 22.12 -19.96 10.53
C PHE A 156 21.62 -20.12 9.10
N SER A 157 21.30 -21.35 8.67
CA SER A 157 20.76 -21.62 7.32
C SER A 157 19.40 -20.96 7.12
N SER A 158 18.48 -21.00 8.10
CA SER A 158 17.16 -20.41 8.02
C SER A 158 17.22 -18.88 7.94
N VAL A 159 18.13 -18.24 8.69
CA VAL A 159 18.34 -16.79 8.58
C VAL A 159 18.79 -16.41 7.16
N ILE A 160 19.75 -17.12 6.58
CA ILE A 160 20.22 -16.86 5.21
C ILE A 160 19.07 -17.04 4.21
N ILE A 161 18.30 -18.10 4.34
CA ILE A 161 17.15 -18.37 3.44
C ILE A 161 16.10 -17.26 3.55
N LEU A 162 15.73 -16.84 4.76
CA LEU A 162 14.75 -15.77 4.97
C LEU A 162 15.22 -14.42 4.42
N VAL A 163 16.49 -14.05 4.66
CA VAL A 163 17.07 -12.81 4.11
C VAL A 163 17.10 -12.85 2.58
N THR A 164 17.53 -13.99 2.02
CA THR A 164 17.55 -14.17 0.56
C THR A 164 16.15 -14.13 -0.03
N GLY A 165 15.17 -14.74 0.63
CA GLY A 165 13.76 -14.68 0.24
C GLY A 165 13.21 -13.24 0.22
N CYS A 166 13.51 -12.45 1.25
CA CYS A 166 13.11 -11.05 1.30
C CYS A 166 13.75 -10.22 0.18
N ILE A 167 15.06 -10.39 -0.08
CA ILE A 167 15.78 -9.70 -1.16
C ILE A 167 15.20 -10.11 -2.52
N PHE A 168 14.88 -11.38 -2.70
CA PHE A 168 14.27 -11.86 -3.93
C PHE A 168 12.86 -11.30 -4.14
N ALA A 169 12.03 -11.21 -3.09
CA ALA A 169 10.72 -10.58 -3.16
C ALA A 169 10.83 -9.09 -3.50
N MET A 170 11.79 -8.37 -2.91
CA MET A 170 12.10 -6.98 -3.26
C MET A 170 12.49 -6.86 -4.73
N TRP A 171 13.39 -7.71 -5.23
CA TRP A 171 13.83 -7.73 -6.63
C TRP A 171 12.65 -8.00 -7.59
N LEU A 172 11.74 -8.91 -7.24
CA LEU A 172 10.52 -9.15 -8.01
C LEU A 172 9.67 -7.88 -8.11
N GLY A 173 9.45 -7.18 -6.99
CA GLY A 173 8.70 -5.92 -6.96
C GLY A 173 9.33 -4.83 -7.83
N GLU A 174 10.63 -4.64 -7.74
CA GLU A 174 11.37 -3.68 -8.59
C GLU A 174 11.29 -4.07 -10.08
N LYS A 175 11.42 -5.36 -10.39
CA LYS A 175 11.33 -5.85 -11.76
C LYS A 175 9.96 -5.63 -12.39
N ILE A 176 8.90 -5.83 -11.61
CA ILE A 176 7.51 -5.51 -12.04
C ILE A 176 7.38 -3.99 -12.28
N THR A 177 7.90 -3.16 -11.37
CA THR A 177 7.82 -1.70 -11.51
C THR A 177 8.55 -1.21 -12.76
N ASP A 178 9.74 -1.77 -13.06
CA ASP A 178 10.57 -1.33 -14.19
C ASP A 178 10.05 -1.81 -15.55
N LYS A 179 9.64 -3.07 -15.64
CA LYS A 179 9.31 -3.74 -16.90
C LYS A 179 7.85 -4.17 -17.05
N GLY A 180 7.11 -4.19 -15.96
CA GLY A 180 5.71 -4.60 -15.92
C GLY A 180 4.73 -3.44 -16.00
N VAL A 181 3.59 -3.61 -15.35
CA VAL A 181 2.51 -2.62 -15.21
C VAL A 181 2.24 -2.40 -13.72
N GLY A 182 2.09 -1.16 -13.32
CA GLY A 182 1.80 -0.79 -11.92
C GLY A 182 3.04 -0.69 -11.04
N ASN A 183 2.80 -0.39 -9.76
CA ASN A 183 3.83 -0.46 -8.73
C ASN A 183 3.98 -1.91 -8.26
N GLY A 184 5.10 -2.55 -8.59
CA GLY A 184 5.30 -3.98 -8.32
C GLY A 184 5.23 -4.35 -6.85
N ILE A 185 5.75 -3.50 -5.96
CA ILE A 185 5.72 -3.74 -4.51
C ILE A 185 4.27 -3.75 -4.00
N SER A 186 3.50 -2.75 -4.40
CA SER A 186 2.09 -2.64 -4.04
C SER A 186 1.25 -3.79 -4.62
N LEU A 187 1.58 -4.24 -5.84
CA LEU A 187 0.94 -5.41 -6.47
C LEU A 187 1.25 -6.71 -5.72
N LEU A 188 2.47 -6.91 -5.25
CA LEU A 188 2.84 -8.09 -4.46
C LEU A 188 2.07 -8.13 -3.14
N ILE A 189 1.91 -6.99 -2.47
CA ILE A 189 1.09 -6.88 -1.24
C ILE A 189 -0.37 -7.17 -1.55
N MET A 190 -0.92 -6.56 -2.60
CA MET A 190 -2.30 -6.78 -3.02
C MET A 190 -2.60 -8.25 -3.31
N VAL A 191 -1.72 -8.93 -4.04
CA VAL A 191 -1.86 -10.37 -4.33
C VAL A 191 -1.76 -11.21 -3.06
N GLY A 192 -0.92 -10.82 -2.10
CA GLY A 192 -0.88 -11.44 -0.77
C GLY A 192 -2.24 -11.34 -0.07
N ILE A 193 -2.80 -10.15 0.01
CA ILE A 193 -4.10 -9.90 0.64
C ILE A 193 -5.22 -10.69 -0.05
N ILE A 194 -5.34 -10.59 -1.38
CA ILE A 194 -6.37 -11.31 -2.15
C ILE A 194 -6.28 -12.83 -1.95
N ALA A 195 -5.09 -13.36 -1.77
CA ALA A 195 -4.91 -14.80 -1.66
C ALA A 195 -5.34 -15.40 -0.31
N THR A 196 -5.40 -14.61 0.76
CA THR A 196 -5.93 -15.04 2.06
C THR A 196 -7.45 -14.84 2.17
N MET A 197 -8.03 -13.98 1.34
CA MET A 197 -9.45 -13.64 1.35
C MET A 197 -10.40 -14.84 1.20
N PRO A 198 -10.21 -15.79 0.24
CA PRO A 198 -11.15 -16.90 0.08
C PRO A 198 -11.20 -17.83 1.29
N LEU A 199 -10.06 -18.04 1.95
CA LEU A 199 -9.98 -18.87 3.16
C LEU A 199 -10.73 -18.20 4.32
N SER A 200 -10.48 -16.91 4.55
CA SER A 200 -11.16 -16.14 5.61
C SER A 200 -12.68 -16.06 5.38
N PHE A 201 -13.11 -15.93 4.13
CA PHE A 201 -14.53 -15.98 3.79
C PHE A 201 -15.14 -17.36 4.03
N ALA A 202 -14.45 -18.44 3.67
CA ALA A 202 -14.92 -19.81 3.94
C ALA A 202 -15.05 -20.07 5.44
N GLN A 203 -14.12 -19.63 6.25
CA GLN A 203 -14.17 -19.75 7.72
C GLN A 203 -15.37 -18.99 8.31
N GLU A 204 -15.64 -17.75 7.84
CA GLU A 204 -16.81 -16.98 8.28
C GLU A 204 -18.11 -17.68 7.85
N PHE A 205 -18.15 -18.20 6.60
CA PHE A 205 -19.32 -18.93 6.10
C PHE A 205 -19.61 -20.17 6.92
N ASP A 206 -18.61 -20.98 7.25
CA ASP A 206 -18.75 -22.18 8.07
C ASP A 206 -19.20 -21.83 9.49
N SER A 207 -18.67 -20.76 10.08
CA SER A 207 -19.06 -20.29 11.41
C SER A 207 -20.50 -19.79 11.43
N ALA A 208 -20.93 -19.08 10.41
CA ALA A 208 -22.30 -18.57 10.32
C ALA A 208 -23.33 -19.66 10.02
N VAL A 209 -22.98 -20.67 9.22
CA VAL A 209 -23.87 -21.83 8.96
C VAL A 209 -24.01 -22.72 10.20
N SER A 210 -22.97 -22.85 11.01
CA SER A 210 -22.99 -23.62 12.24
C SER A 210 -23.81 -22.94 13.37
N GLN A 211 -24.00 -21.61 13.30
CA GLN A 211 -24.92 -20.88 14.18
C GLN A 211 -26.35 -21.08 13.71
N SER A 212 -27.10 -21.86 14.46
CA SER A 212 -28.43 -22.43 14.11
C SER A 212 -29.58 -21.43 13.88
N GLN A 213 -29.41 -20.12 14.08
CA GLN A 213 -30.46 -19.11 13.85
C GLN A 213 -29.90 -17.85 13.15
N GLY A 214 -30.25 -17.66 11.86
CA GLY A 214 -30.04 -16.38 11.17
C GLY A 214 -28.69 -16.17 10.52
N GLY A 215 -27.75 -17.13 10.51
CA GLY A 215 -26.39 -16.97 9.98
C GLY A 215 -26.32 -16.59 8.51
N LEU A 216 -27.21 -17.09 7.66
CA LEU A 216 -27.27 -16.71 6.24
C LEU A 216 -27.69 -15.24 6.05
N ILE A 217 -28.59 -14.72 6.90
CA ILE A 217 -29.00 -13.31 6.85
C ILE A 217 -27.83 -12.42 7.28
N LYS A 218 -27.06 -12.83 8.29
CA LYS A 218 -25.83 -12.16 8.73
C LYS A 218 -24.84 -12.02 7.58
N ILE A 219 -24.51 -13.09 6.87
CA ILE A 219 -23.60 -13.07 5.72
C ILE A 219 -24.09 -12.14 4.62
N LEU A 220 -25.38 -12.15 4.32
CA LEU A 220 -25.95 -11.28 3.29
C LEU A 220 -25.77 -9.79 3.66
N ILE A 221 -25.99 -9.43 4.92
CA ILE A 221 -25.78 -8.07 5.43
C ILE A 221 -24.27 -7.72 5.36
N GLU A 222 -23.40 -8.64 5.75
CA GLU A 222 -21.93 -8.45 5.66
C GLU A 222 -21.48 -8.16 4.24
N ILE A 223 -21.93 -8.91 3.24
CA ILE A 223 -21.60 -8.70 1.83
C ILE A 223 -22.07 -7.32 1.37
N VAL A 224 -23.30 -6.90 1.74
CA VAL A 224 -23.82 -5.57 1.38
C VAL A 224 -22.96 -4.46 1.98
N ILE A 225 -22.61 -4.56 3.26
CA ILE A 225 -21.74 -3.60 3.94
C ILE A 225 -20.36 -3.58 3.29
N TRP A 226 -19.78 -4.74 2.99
CA TRP A 226 -18.49 -4.86 2.33
C TRP A 226 -18.46 -4.14 0.97
N PHE A 227 -19.47 -4.34 0.14
CA PHE A 227 -19.62 -3.62 -1.13
C PHE A 227 -19.76 -2.10 -0.93
N ALA A 228 -20.53 -1.67 0.08
CA ALA A 228 -20.69 -0.24 0.38
C ALA A 228 -19.35 0.41 0.76
N ILE A 229 -18.51 -0.28 1.54
CA ILE A 229 -17.19 0.24 1.94
C ILE A 229 -16.22 0.26 0.77
N ILE A 230 -16.23 -0.76 -0.11
CA ILE A 230 -15.43 -0.74 -1.35
C ILE A 230 -15.82 0.48 -2.17
N LEU A 231 -17.11 0.73 -2.36
CA LEU A 231 -17.60 1.86 -3.15
C LEU A 231 -17.17 3.19 -2.53
N ALA A 232 -17.29 3.33 -1.21
CA ALA A 232 -16.81 4.50 -0.48
C ALA A 232 -15.29 4.69 -0.64
N SER A 233 -14.50 3.62 -0.56
CA SER A 233 -13.05 3.65 -0.77
C SER A 233 -12.67 4.07 -2.19
N VAL A 234 -13.37 3.55 -3.20
CA VAL A 234 -13.18 3.93 -4.61
C VAL A 234 -13.49 5.42 -4.79
N MET A 235 -14.60 5.91 -4.21
CA MET A 235 -14.95 7.34 -4.27
C MET A 235 -13.86 8.22 -3.66
N LEU A 236 -13.28 7.83 -2.51
CA LEU A 236 -12.19 8.54 -1.86
C LEU A 236 -10.95 8.62 -2.75
N VAL A 237 -10.51 7.48 -3.31
CA VAL A 237 -9.28 7.40 -4.13
C VAL A 237 -9.45 8.14 -5.45
N MET A 238 -10.65 8.15 -6.03
CA MET A 238 -10.95 8.84 -7.28
C MET A 238 -11.31 10.32 -7.11
N ALA A 239 -11.55 10.77 -5.88
CA ALA A 239 -11.95 12.16 -5.61
C ALA A 239 -10.81 13.13 -5.93
N VAL A 240 -11.11 14.09 -6.83
CA VAL A 240 -10.14 15.06 -7.35
C VAL A 240 -10.74 16.46 -7.33
N ARG A 241 -10.04 17.42 -6.74
CA ARG A 241 -10.34 18.84 -6.86
C ARG A 241 -9.66 19.42 -8.10
N ARG A 242 -10.43 20.01 -9.02
CA ARG A 242 -9.90 20.64 -10.24
C ARG A 242 -9.71 22.14 -10.03
N ILE A 243 -8.48 22.63 -10.19
CA ILE A 243 -8.15 24.05 -10.14
C ILE A 243 -8.00 24.55 -11.58
N ALA A 244 -8.74 25.61 -11.93
CA ALA A 244 -8.68 26.21 -13.25
C ALA A 244 -7.37 27.00 -13.41
N VAL A 245 -6.64 26.74 -14.49
CA VAL A 245 -5.42 27.47 -14.88
C VAL A 245 -5.59 27.99 -16.29
N GLN A 246 -5.16 29.23 -16.53
CA GLN A 246 -5.11 29.83 -17.85
C GLN A 246 -3.66 29.98 -18.29
N TYR A 247 -3.41 29.64 -19.55
CA TYR A 247 -2.09 29.85 -20.18
C TYR A 247 -2.16 31.04 -21.13
N ALA A 248 -1.19 31.95 -21.03
CA ALA A 248 -1.04 33.02 -21.98
C ALA A 248 -0.60 32.46 -23.35
N ARG A 249 -1.44 32.54 -24.34
CA ARG A 249 -1.14 32.16 -25.72
C ARG A 249 -0.46 33.32 -26.42
N ARG A 250 0.77 33.14 -26.89
CA ARG A 250 1.38 34.05 -27.88
C ARG A 250 0.66 33.83 -29.22
N THR A 251 -0.19 34.72 -29.60
CA THR A 251 -0.72 34.80 -30.97
C THR A 251 0.41 35.28 -31.89
N ALA A 252 1.05 34.35 -32.58
CA ALA A 252 1.83 34.69 -33.74
C ALA A 252 0.89 34.76 -34.93
N SER A 253 0.78 36.00 -35.51
CA SER A 253 0.14 36.29 -36.78
C SER A 253 -1.39 36.39 -36.83
N GLY A 254 -1.92 37.59 -36.90
CA GLY A 254 -2.79 38.27 -37.85
C GLY A 254 -4.12 37.64 -38.31
N SER A 255 -4.68 36.63 -37.69
CA SER A 255 -6.02 36.13 -38.01
C SER A 255 -6.99 36.49 -36.89
N TYR A 256 -7.92 37.38 -37.24
CA TYR A 256 -9.06 37.80 -36.42
C TYR A 256 -10.06 36.65 -36.29
N GLU A 257 -9.70 35.57 -35.68
CA GLU A 257 -10.66 34.54 -35.34
C GLU A 257 -11.03 34.58 -33.85
N LYS A 258 -12.32 34.70 -33.66
CA LYS A 258 -13.10 35.00 -32.45
C LYS A 258 -12.97 33.99 -31.31
N ASN A 259 -11.88 33.21 -31.21
CA ASN A 259 -11.59 32.26 -30.15
C ASN A 259 -10.38 32.67 -29.29
N ILE A 260 -10.42 33.88 -28.75
CA ILE A 260 -9.44 34.43 -27.80
C ILE A 260 -9.82 34.02 -26.35
N MET A 261 -10.36 32.85 -26.15
CA MET A 261 -10.43 32.29 -24.83
C MET A 261 -9.28 31.30 -24.70
N GLY A 262 -8.19 31.74 -24.03
CA GLY A 262 -7.06 30.86 -23.72
C GLY A 262 -7.59 29.54 -23.16
N SER A 263 -7.06 28.44 -23.65
CA SER A 263 -7.46 27.09 -23.24
C SER A 263 -7.44 26.98 -21.71
N ARG A 264 -8.60 26.92 -21.08
CA ARG A 264 -8.73 26.65 -19.65
C ARG A 264 -8.30 25.19 -19.43
N GLN A 265 -7.19 25.03 -18.74
CA GLN A 265 -6.73 23.73 -18.27
C GLN A 265 -7.02 23.60 -16.77
N TYR A 266 -7.09 22.37 -16.27
CA TYR A 266 -7.35 22.12 -14.87
C TYR A 266 -6.21 21.30 -14.28
N ILE A 267 -5.71 21.74 -13.13
CA ILE A 267 -4.78 20.94 -12.33
C ILE A 267 -5.63 20.06 -11.43
N PRO A 268 -5.53 18.72 -11.58
CA PRO A 268 -6.24 17.79 -10.72
C PRO A 268 -5.45 17.60 -9.42
N LEU A 269 -6.00 18.05 -8.29
CA LEU A 269 -5.48 17.75 -6.95
C LEU A 269 -6.28 16.57 -6.37
N LYS A 270 -5.60 15.44 -6.10
CA LYS A 270 -6.24 14.27 -5.50
C LYS A 270 -6.59 14.57 -4.03
N LEU A 271 -7.77 14.16 -3.58
CA LEU A 271 -8.21 14.27 -2.18
C LEU A 271 -7.29 13.43 -1.28
N ASN A 272 -6.95 12.23 -1.73
CA ASN A 272 -5.95 11.36 -1.11
C ASN A 272 -4.66 11.39 -1.94
N ALA A 273 -3.89 12.49 -1.85
CA ALA A 273 -2.60 12.63 -2.53
C ALA A 273 -1.51 11.75 -1.88
N SER A 274 -1.65 11.46 -0.60
CA SER A 274 -0.72 10.64 0.18
C SER A 274 -0.89 9.12 -0.05
N GLY A 275 -1.99 8.70 -0.70
CA GLY A 275 -2.27 7.29 -0.94
C GLY A 275 -2.49 6.49 0.35
N VAL A 276 -1.90 5.31 0.43
CA VAL A 276 -2.05 4.37 1.56
C VAL A 276 -0.92 4.51 2.58
N MET A 277 0.14 5.28 2.25
CA MET A 277 1.32 5.42 3.08
C MET A 277 1.04 5.87 4.53
N PRO A 278 0.19 6.88 4.80
CA PRO A 278 -0.10 7.32 6.17
C PRO A 278 -0.59 6.22 7.08
N ILE A 279 -1.39 5.27 6.55
CA ILE A 279 -1.92 4.16 7.33
C ILE A 279 -0.81 3.18 7.68
N ILE A 280 0.09 2.88 6.73
CA ILE A 280 1.22 1.98 6.97
C ILE A 280 2.16 2.57 8.03
N PHE A 281 2.40 3.91 8.01
CA PHE A 281 3.17 4.61 9.03
C PHE A 281 2.50 4.54 10.40
N ALA A 282 1.22 4.86 10.48
CA ALA A 282 0.46 4.80 11.71
C ALA A 282 0.53 3.39 12.32
N GLN A 283 0.37 2.37 11.48
CA GLN A 283 0.43 0.97 11.89
C GLN A 283 1.82 0.56 12.42
N ALA A 284 2.89 0.99 11.73
CA ALA A 284 4.26 0.73 12.18
C ALA A 284 4.54 1.33 13.57
N ILE A 285 4.02 2.53 13.85
CA ILE A 285 4.17 3.19 15.14
C ILE A 285 3.32 2.52 16.23
N MET A 286 2.15 2.01 15.88
CA MET A 286 1.28 1.32 16.85
C MET A 286 1.88 0.04 17.43
N PHE A 287 2.92 -0.52 16.82
CA PHE A 287 3.71 -1.61 17.41
C PHE A 287 4.55 -1.18 18.62
N VAL A 288 5.00 0.07 18.62
CA VAL A 288 5.98 0.56 19.61
C VAL A 288 5.44 0.52 21.05
N PRO A 289 4.21 1.01 21.35
CA PRO A 289 3.67 0.94 22.70
C PRO A 289 3.55 -0.49 23.24
N GLY A 290 3.13 -1.45 22.40
CA GLY A 290 3.03 -2.85 22.78
C GLY A 290 4.41 -3.47 23.12
N LEU A 291 5.43 -3.14 22.31
CA LEU A 291 6.81 -3.59 22.55
C LEU A 291 7.38 -2.98 23.85
N ILE A 292 7.18 -1.69 24.09
CA ILE A 292 7.66 -0.99 25.29
C ILE A 292 7.00 -1.58 26.54
N GLY A 293 5.68 -1.85 26.50
CA GLY A 293 4.96 -2.47 27.60
C GLY A 293 5.43 -3.89 27.92
N GLY A 294 5.93 -4.62 26.92
CA GLY A 294 6.48 -5.98 27.05
C GLY A 294 7.90 -6.08 27.58
N LEU A 295 8.64 -4.93 27.72
CA LEU A 295 9.99 -4.93 28.27
C LEU A 295 9.99 -5.34 29.75
N ASP A 296 10.97 -6.16 30.18
CA ASP A 296 11.07 -6.68 31.55
C ASP A 296 11.09 -5.57 32.62
N ILE A 297 11.57 -4.37 32.26
CA ILE A 297 11.61 -3.19 33.16
C ILE A 297 10.20 -2.65 33.48
N LEU A 298 9.25 -2.76 32.52
CA LEU A 298 7.90 -2.19 32.62
C LEU A 298 6.79 -3.24 32.82
N LYS A 299 7.12 -4.52 32.64
CA LYS A 299 6.18 -5.63 32.66
C LYS A 299 5.39 -5.75 33.96
N ASP A 300 6.03 -5.46 35.08
CA ASP A 300 5.44 -5.49 36.43
C ASP A 300 4.80 -4.14 36.83
N SER A 301 4.99 -3.09 36.03
CA SER A 301 4.38 -1.78 36.26
C SER A 301 2.93 -1.75 35.78
N THR A 302 2.06 -1.05 36.50
CA THR A 302 0.66 -0.78 36.10
C THR A 302 0.58 -0.17 34.70
N VAL A 303 1.55 0.70 34.34
CA VAL A 303 1.63 1.33 33.03
C VAL A 303 2.00 0.31 31.94
N GLY A 304 2.96 -0.58 32.21
CA GLY A 304 3.35 -1.62 31.27
C GLY A 304 2.21 -2.61 30.98
N GLN A 305 1.53 -3.05 32.05
CA GLN A 305 0.36 -3.93 31.92
C GLN A 305 -0.78 -3.24 31.14
N TRP A 306 -1.04 -1.96 31.39
CA TRP A 306 -2.03 -1.18 30.66
C TRP A 306 -1.66 -1.03 29.17
N LEU A 307 -0.38 -0.78 28.87
CA LEU A 307 0.11 -0.70 27.49
C LEU A 307 -0.05 -2.04 26.77
N VAL A 308 0.33 -3.15 27.38
CA VAL A 308 0.18 -4.48 26.78
C VAL A 308 -1.30 -4.84 26.59
N ALA A 309 -2.16 -4.52 27.56
CA ALA A 309 -3.58 -4.79 27.47
C ALA A 309 -4.29 -3.99 26.36
N ASN A 310 -3.90 -2.72 26.13
CA ASN A 310 -4.55 -1.86 25.16
C ASN A 310 -3.85 -1.77 23.79
N PHE A 311 -2.54 -2.08 23.71
CA PHE A 311 -1.73 -1.98 22.49
C PHE A 311 -1.00 -3.28 22.16
N GLY A 312 -1.20 -4.35 22.92
CA GLY A 312 -0.65 -5.68 22.64
C GLY A 312 -1.32 -6.34 21.43
N GLY A 313 -0.81 -7.51 21.04
CA GLY A 313 -1.23 -8.21 19.81
C GLY A 313 -2.73 -8.45 19.66
N ASN A 314 -3.45 -8.68 20.77
CA ASN A 314 -4.89 -8.99 20.75
C ASN A 314 -5.80 -7.75 20.86
N SER A 315 -5.26 -6.57 21.13
CA SER A 315 -6.06 -5.35 21.36
C SER A 315 -6.35 -4.53 20.09
N MET A 316 -6.06 -5.06 18.92
CA MET A 316 -6.22 -4.36 17.63
C MET A 316 -7.65 -3.83 17.38
N PHE A 317 -8.66 -4.50 17.92
CA PHE A 317 -10.05 -4.07 17.85
C PHE A 317 -10.52 -3.32 19.11
N GLY A 318 -9.61 -3.01 20.03
CA GLY A 318 -9.89 -2.25 21.25
C GLY A 318 -10.16 -0.77 20.96
N LEU A 319 -10.97 -0.13 21.80
CA LEU A 319 -11.36 1.28 21.64
C LEU A 319 -10.13 2.21 21.66
N TRP A 320 -9.25 2.08 22.65
CA TRP A 320 -8.06 2.93 22.79
C TRP A 320 -7.10 2.79 21.62
N TYR A 321 -6.88 1.54 21.16
CA TYR A 321 -6.07 1.28 19.98
C TYR A 321 -6.61 2.05 18.76
N ASN A 322 -7.91 1.96 18.50
CA ASN A 322 -8.52 2.55 17.31
C ASN A 322 -8.61 4.08 17.35
N ILE A 323 -8.78 4.67 18.54
CA ILE A 323 -8.74 6.14 18.70
C ILE A 323 -7.33 6.66 18.38
N VAL A 324 -6.30 6.08 18.98
CA VAL A 324 -4.90 6.50 18.74
C VAL A 324 -4.51 6.24 17.31
N PHE A 325 -4.89 5.09 16.74
CA PHE A 325 -4.63 4.73 15.34
C PHE A 325 -5.27 5.72 14.37
N GLY A 326 -6.54 6.08 14.56
CA GLY A 326 -7.24 7.07 13.74
C GLY A 326 -6.60 8.46 13.83
N LEU A 327 -6.20 8.88 15.02
CA LEU A 327 -5.50 10.15 15.22
C LEU A 327 -4.14 10.16 14.52
N LEU A 328 -3.36 9.09 14.64
CA LEU A 328 -2.08 8.96 13.94
C LEU A 328 -2.26 9.00 12.43
N ILE A 329 -3.29 8.34 11.88
CA ILE A 329 -3.58 8.40 10.44
C ILE A 329 -3.82 9.84 9.99
N ILE A 330 -4.60 10.63 10.73
CA ILE A 330 -4.85 12.04 10.41
C ILE A 330 -3.55 12.83 10.40
N VAL A 331 -2.74 12.71 11.46
CA VAL A 331 -1.46 13.42 11.58
C VAL A 331 -0.52 13.04 10.44
N PHE A 332 -0.36 11.74 10.17
CA PHE A 332 0.52 11.28 9.08
C PHE A 332 0.00 11.64 7.70
N THR A 333 -1.31 11.72 7.49
CA THR A 333 -1.87 12.15 6.21
C THR A 333 -1.49 13.60 5.92
N TYR A 334 -1.59 14.49 6.91
CA TYR A 334 -1.14 15.87 6.76
C TYR A 334 0.35 15.96 6.49
N PHE A 335 1.15 15.27 7.32
CA PHE A 335 2.60 15.24 7.20
C PHE A 335 3.05 14.73 5.82
N TYR A 336 2.50 13.59 5.38
CA TYR A 336 2.87 12.98 4.11
C TYR A 336 2.39 13.78 2.90
N THR A 337 1.21 14.39 2.98
CA THR A 337 0.70 15.27 1.92
C THR A 337 1.60 16.48 1.72
N ALA A 338 2.06 17.11 2.79
CA ALA A 338 2.98 18.24 2.72
C ALA A 338 4.32 17.89 2.05
N ILE A 339 4.78 16.63 2.18
CA ILE A 339 6.02 16.18 1.53
C ILE A 339 5.79 15.81 0.07
N THR A 340 4.69 15.11 -0.21
CA THR A 340 4.44 14.52 -1.54
C THR A 340 4.02 15.57 -2.57
N VAL A 341 3.33 16.63 -2.13
CA VAL A 341 2.83 17.71 -3.00
C VAL A 341 3.67 18.97 -2.79
N PRO A 342 4.75 19.17 -3.58
CA PRO A 342 5.60 20.36 -3.46
C PRO A 342 4.95 21.57 -4.14
N THR A 343 4.08 22.27 -3.43
CA THR A 343 3.30 23.41 -3.93
C THR A 343 4.18 24.55 -4.47
N ASN A 344 5.33 24.82 -3.83
CA ASN A 344 6.31 25.80 -4.31
C ASN A 344 6.84 25.45 -5.71
N LYS A 345 7.18 24.17 -5.94
CA LYS A 345 7.66 23.71 -7.24
C LYS A 345 6.57 23.79 -8.31
N MET A 346 5.32 23.42 -7.93
CA MET A 346 4.17 23.53 -8.83
C MET A 346 3.91 24.98 -9.24
N ALA A 347 4.00 25.93 -8.31
CA ALA A 347 3.84 27.36 -8.59
C ALA A 347 4.93 27.91 -9.52
N ASP A 348 6.20 27.48 -9.30
CA ASP A 348 7.32 27.84 -10.16
C ASP A 348 7.20 27.26 -11.58
N ASP A 349 6.77 26.02 -11.71
CA ASP A 349 6.54 25.36 -12.99
C ASP A 349 5.41 26.02 -13.78
N LEU A 350 4.33 26.42 -13.09
CA LEU A 350 3.25 27.21 -13.67
C LEU A 350 3.76 28.56 -14.17
N LYS A 351 4.55 29.28 -13.36
CA LYS A 351 5.13 30.56 -13.74
C LYS A 351 6.04 30.43 -14.96
N ARG A 352 6.89 29.41 -15.01
CA ARG A 352 7.80 29.13 -16.14
C ARG A 352 7.05 28.77 -17.42
N SER A 353 5.94 28.06 -17.32
CA SER A 353 5.10 27.67 -18.46
C SER A 353 4.15 28.80 -18.92
N GLY A 354 4.15 29.97 -18.26
CA GLY A 354 3.24 31.08 -18.57
C GLY A 354 1.80 30.83 -18.15
N GLY A 355 1.58 29.86 -17.24
CA GLY A 355 0.29 29.57 -16.65
C GLY A 355 0.03 30.45 -15.42
N PHE A 356 -1.21 30.84 -15.20
CA PHE A 356 -1.63 31.56 -14.02
C PHE A 356 -3.04 31.11 -13.56
N ILE A 357 -3.29 31.22 -12.28
CA ILE A 357 -4.62 30.99 -11.70
C ILE A 357 -5.38 32.32 -11.76
N PRO A 358 -6.60 32.37 -12.34
CA PRO A 358 -7.37 33.59 -12.42
C PRO A 358 -7.59 34.23 -11.04
N GLY A 359 -7.20 35.50 -10.91
CA GLY A 359 -7.35 36.29 -9.67
C GLY A 359 -6.15 36.15 -8.69
N ILE A 360 -5.09 35.41 -9.02
CA ILE A 360 -3.91 35.21 -8.15
C ILE A 360 -2.63 35.53 -8.92
N ARG A 361 -1.69 36.23 -8.26
CA ARG A 361 -0.42 36.58 -8.88
C ARG A 361 0.46 35.35 -9.01
N PRO A 362 1.14 35.14 -10.16
CA PRO A 362 2.08 34.04 -10.36
C PRO A 362 3.29 34.15 -9.39
N GLY A 363 3.65 33.04 -8.75
CA GLY A 363 4.78 32.96 -7.82
C GLY A 363 4.36 32.56 -6.41
N THR A 364 4.81 33.28 -5.39
CA THR A 364 4.58 32.97 -3.97
C THR A 364 3.10 32.94 -3.60
N GLU A 365 2.30 33.90 -4.07
CA GLU A 365 0.85 33.93 -3.83
C GLU A 365 0.14 32.68 -4.40
N THR A 366 0.60 32.19 -5.57
CA THR A 366 0.08 30.94 -6.16
C THR A 366 0.44 29.74 -5.29
N SER A 367 1.65 29.70 -4.72
CA SER A 367 2.06 28.62 -3.81
C SER A 367 1.23 28.60 -2.52
N GLU A 368 1.03 29.77 -1.89
CA GLU A 368 0.21 29.93 -0.68
C GLU A 368 -1.24 29.51 -0.93
N TYR A 369 -1.79 29.89 -2.08
CA TYR A 369 -3.14 29.48 -2.48
C TYR A 369 -3.26 27.97 -2.66
N LEU A 370 -2.28 27.34 -3.32
CA LEU A 370 -2.24 25.88 -3.48
C LEU A 370 -2.11 25.18 -2.14
N ASP A 371 -1.26 25.67 -1.24
CA ASP A 371 -1.10 25.15 0.13
C ASP A 371 -2.41 25.23 0.92
N LYS A 372 -3.09 26.36 0.86
CA LYS A 372 -4.39 26.53 1.52
C LYS A 372 -5.43 25.53 1.00
N ILE A 373 -5.52 25.35 -0.32
CA ILE A 373 -6.43 24.37 -0.92
C ILE A 373 -6.05 22.95 -0.49
N MET A 374 -4.75 22.60 -0.55
CA MET A 374 -4.27 21.28 -0.16
C MET A 374 -4.61 20.98 1.30
N SER A 375 -4.37 21.94 2.22
CA SER A 375 -4.74 21.78 3.63
C SER A 375 -6.23 21.57 3.83
N GLN A 376 -7.08 22.33 3.12
CA GLN A 376 -8.54 22.19 3.18
C GLN A 376 -9.05 20.87 2.62
N ILE A 377 -8.39 20.30 1.60
CA ILE A 377 -8.77 19.03 0.99
C ILE A 377 -8.28 17.86 1.85
N THR A 378 -7.10 18.00 2.43
CA THR A 378 -6.48 16.94 3.24
C THR A 378 -7.29 16.63 4.49
N LEU A 379 -7.96 17.61 5.11
CA LEU A 379 -8.77 17.40 6.32
C LEU A 379 -9.90 16.38 6.09
N PRO A 380 -10.87 16.60 5.19
CA PRO A 380 -11.92 15.62 4.94
C PRO A 380 -11.36 14.30 4.42
N GLY A 381 -10.28 14.32 3.60
CA GLY A 381 -9.60 13.13 3.12
C GLY A 381 -9.02 12.29 4.26
N SER A 382 -8.32 12.90 5.20
CA SER A 382 -7.69 12.22 6.35
C SER A 382 -8.72 11.63 7.32
N VAL A 383 -9.80 12.39 7.59
CA VAL A 383 -10.89 11.90 8.45
C VAL A 383 -11.59 10.69 7.83
N PHE A 384 -11.90 10.76 6.54
CA PHE A 384 -12.55 9.65 5.83
C PHE A 384 -11.63 8.43 5.76
N LEU A 385 -10.33 8.64 5.57
CA LEU A 385 -9.31 7.60 5.55
C LEU A 385 -9.17 6.92 6.92
N ALA A 386 -9.20 7.71 8.01
CA ALA A 386 -9.20 7.20 9.38
C ALA A 386 -10.48 6.40 9.69
N LEU A 387 -11.66 6.86 9.24
CA LEU A 387 -12.91 6.14 9.39
C LEU A 387 -12.88 4.76 8.72
N ILE A 388 -12.41 4.68 7.47
CA ILE A 388 -12.28 3.39 6.76
C ILE A 388 -11.27 2.48 7.47
N ALA A 389 -10.17 3.04 8.00
CA ALA A 389 -9.15 2.27 8.69
C ALA A 389 -9.64 1.67 10.02
N VAL A 390 -10.49 2.39 10.75
CA VAL A 390 -11.06 1.96 12.05
C VAL A 390 -12.32 1.10 11.87
N PHE A 391 -12.95 1.13 10.71
CA PHE A 391 -14.22 0.47 10.45
C PHE A 391 -14.25 -1.03 10.77
N PRO A 392 -13.20 -1.85 10.51
CA PRO A 392 -13.16 -3.26 10.91
C PRO A 392 -13.39 -3.48 12.40
N ALA A 393 -12.83 -2.62 13.24
CA ALA A 393 -13.01 -2.72 14.69
C ALA A 393 -14.46 -2.48 15.13
N ILE A 394 -15.15 -1.57 14.44
CA ILE A 394 -16.56 -1.27 14.71
C ILE A 394 -17.43 -2.47 14.31
N ILE A 395 -17.17 -3.05 13.14
CA ILE A 395 -17.94 -4.20 12.64
C ILE A 395 -17.77 -5.43 13.52
N VAL A 396 -16.55 -5.76 13.94
CA VAL A 396 -16.28 -6.90 14.82
C VAL A 396 -17.08 -6.78 16.12
N GLN A 397 -17.17 -5.57 16.70
CA GLN A 397 -17.91 -5.35 17.93
C GLN A 397 -19.45 -5.43 17.77
N ILE A 398 -19.98 -5.04 16.60
CA ILE A 398 -21.43 -4.99 16.37
C ILE A 398 -21.97 -6.34 15.88
N MET A 399 -21.23 -7.01 14.98
CA MET A 399 -21.71 -8.18 14.25
C MET A 399 -21.05 -9.50 14.68
N ASP A 400 -20.10 -9.46 15.62
CA ASP A 400 -19.37 -10.64 16.09
C ASP A 400 -18.78 -11.47 14.95
N ILE A 401 -18.07 -10.80 14.03
CA ILE A 401 -17.45 -11.38 12.84
C ILE A 401 -16.09 -11.95 13.21
N GLN A 402 -15.67 -13.04 12.55
CA GLN A 402 -14.33 -13.58 12.74
C GLN A 402 -13.25 -12.57 12.34
N MET A 403 -12.19 -12.48 13.17
CA MET A 403 -11.10 -11.52 12.99
C MET A 403 -10.46 -11.59 11.62
N GLY A 404 -10.28 -12.80 11.06
CA GLY A 404 -9.70 -13.01 9.74
C GLY A 404 -10.48 -12.34 8.61
N TRP A 405 -11.81 -12.46 8.63
CA TRP A 405 -12.70 -11.83 7.66
C TRP A 405 -12.87 -10.33 7.90
N ALA A 406 -12.87 -9.89 9.14
CA ALA A 406 -12.99 -8.48 9.51
C ALA A 406 -11.89 -7.59 8.90
N LEU A 407 -10.68 -8.11 8.73
CA LEU A 407 -9.57 -7.39 8.10
C LEU A 407 -9.85 -6.97 6.65
N PHE A 408 -10.81 -7.60 5.98
CA PHE A 408 -11.21 -7.27 4.60
C PHE A 408 -12.34 -6.22 4.52
N PHE A 409 -13.00 -5.89 5.63
CA PHE A 409 -14.02 -4.83 5.66
C PHE A 409 -13.47 -3.41 5.63
N GLY A 410 -12.16 -3.24 5.82
CA GLY A 410 -11.57 -1.91 5.84
C GLY A 410 -10.08 -1.99 6.18
N GLY A 411 -9.64 -0.97 6.90
CA GLY A 411 -8.25 -0.88 7.32
C GLY A 411 -7.28 -0.76 6.14
N THR A 412 -6.07 -1.20 6.37
CA THR A 412 -5.00 -1.13 5.36
C THR A 412 -5.24 -2.06 4.18
N SER A 413 -5.78 -3.25 4.42
CA SER A 413 -5.93 -4.30 3.40
C SER A 413 -6.84 -3.86 2.25
N LEU A 414 -8.03 -3.36 2.57
CA LEU A 414 -8.98 -2.90 1.57
C LEU A 414 -8.48 -1.66 0.83
N LEU A 415 -7.91 -0.69 1.55
CA LEU A 415 -7.41 0.54 0.93
C LEU A 415 -6.22 0.28 0.01
N ILE A 416 -5.32 -0.66 0.36
CA ILE A 416 -4.24 -1.09 -0.51
C ILE A 416 -4.82 -1.75 -1.77
N MET A 417 -5.77 -2.68 -1.60
CA MET A 417 -6.38 -3.39 -2.72
C MET A 417 -7.05 -2.42 -3.71
N VAL A 418 -7.89 -1.51 -3.22
CA VAL A 418 -8.58 -0.51 -4.06
C VAL A 418 -7.59 0.48 -4.67
N GLY A 419 -6.65 1.02 -3.89
CA GLY A 419 -5.66 1.99 -4.36
C GLY A 419 -4.79 1.43 -5.47
N VAL A 420 -4.23 0.24 -5.28
CA VAL A 420 -3.36 -0.43 -6.27
C VAL A 420 -4.13 -0.79 -7.53
N ALA A 421 -5.37 -1.27 -7.40
CA ALA A 421 -6.21 -1.59 -8.55
C ALA A 421 -6.50 -0.34 -9.41
N ILE A 422 -6.85 0.79 -8.76
CA ILE A 422 -7.13 2.05 -9.46
C ILE A 422 -5.86 2.60 -10.11
N ASP A 423 -4.71 2.65 -9.39
CA ASP A 423 -3.45 3.14 -9.94
C ASP A 423 -2.98 2.30 -11.14
N THR A 424 -3.11 0.97 -11.06
CA THR A 424 -2.77 0.07 -12.17
C THR A 424 -3.68 0.30 -13.37
N MET A 425 -5.00 0.45 -13.16
CA MET A 425 -5.96 0.77 -14.22
C MET A 425 -5.67 2.14 -14.85
N GLN A 426 -5.30 3.15 -14.08
CA GLN A 426 -4.92 4.47 -14.61
C GLN A 426 -3.67 4.38 -15.48
N GLN A 427 -2.66 3.60 -15.09
CA GLN A 427 -1.47 3.37 -15.91
C GLN A 427 -1.81 2.65 -17.22
N ILE A 428 -2.61 1.59 -17.17
CA ILE A 428 -3.06 0.88 -18.38
C ILE A 428 -3.78 1.85 -19.33
N ASN A 429 -4.71 2.65 -18.81
CA ASN A 429 -5.44 3.64 -19.60
C ASN A 429 -4.52 4.69 -20.21
N SER A 430 -3.49 5.15 -19.48
CA SER A 430 -2.49 6.09 -20.00
C SER A 430 -1.70 5.49 -21.17
N TYR A 431 -1.29 4.22 -21.08
CA TYR A 431 -0.63 3.51 -22.18
C TYR A 431 -1.54 3.39 -23.41
N LEU A 432 -2.82 3.08 -23.21
CA LEU A 432 -3.81 2.99 -24.30
C LEU A 432 -3.99 4.33 -25.02
N LEU A 433 -4.12 5.42 -24.27
CA LEU A 433 -4.27 6.77 -24.81
C LEU A 433 -3.03 7.21 -25.60
N ASN A 434 -1.83 7.05 -25.06
CA ASN A 434 -0.59 7.44 -25.75
C ASN A 434 -0.45 6.72 -27.09
N LYS A 435 -0.76 5.43 -27.17
CA LYS A 435 -0.64 4.66 -28.41
C LYS A 435 -1.74 4.98 -29.44
N HIS A 436 -2.90 5.40 -28.97
CA HIS A 436 -3.96 5.88 -29.87
C HIS A 436 -3.54 7.18 -30.56
N TYR A 437 -2.88 8.09 -29.83
CA TYR A 437 -2.33 9.33 -30.40
C TYR A 437 -1.19 9.07 -31.39
N ASP A 438 -0.28 8.13 -31.10
CA ASP A 438 0.80 7.75 -32.01
C ASP A 438 0.27 7.16 -33.33
N GLY A 439 -0.81 6.41 -33.28
CA GLY A 439 -1.50 5.88 -34.46
C GLY A 439 -2.07 6.99 -35.36
N LEU A 440 -2.69 8.00 -34.74
CA LEU A 440 -3.24 9.15 -35.46
C LEU A 440 -2.14 10.02 -36.11
N MET A 441 -1.01 10.21 -35.42
CA MET A 441 0.14 10.97 -35.97
C MET A 441 0.80 10.26 -37.15
N LYS A 442 0.93 8.92 -37.10
CA LYS A 442 1.46 8.14 -38.23
C LYS A 442 0.55 8.18 -39.46
N THR A 443 -0.75 8.14 -39.27
CA THR A 443 -1.74 8.23 -40.36
C THR A 443 -1.75 9.62 -40.98
N GLY A 444 -1.55 10.68 -40.20
CA GLY A 444 -1.46 12.07 -40.68
C GLY A 444 -0.19 12.36 -41.49
N LYS A 445 0.92 11.64 -41.23
CA LYS A 445 2.18 11.81 -41.95
C LYS A 445 2.13 11.18 -43.37
N ASN A 446 1.38 10.09 -43.54
CA ASN A 446 1.17 9.42 -44.85
C ASN A 446 0.17 10.18 -45.74
N ARG A 447 -0.67 11.06 -45.15
CA ARG A 447 -1.61 11.88 -45.93
C ARG A 447 -0.98 13.16 -46.53
N LYS A 448 0.24 13.54 -46.11
CA LYS A 448 0.97 14.68 -46.68
C LYS A 448 1.93 14.29 -47.81
N LEU A 449 2.01 13.00 -48.15
CA LEU A 449 2.87 12.46 -49.21
C LEU A 449 2.05 11.82 -50.37
N ALA A 450 0.74 11.99 -50.38
CA ALA A 450 -0.17 11.71 -51.50
C ALA A 450 -0.92 13.00 -51.84
#